data_5a1fb861ce54766285598800f6c58cc6
#
_entry.id   5a1fb861ce54766285598800f6c58cc6
#
_cell.length_a   1.000
_cell.length_b   1.000
_cell.length_c   1.000
_cell.angle_alpha   90.00
_cell.angle_beta   90.00
_cell.angle_gamma   90.00
#
_symmetry.space_group_name_H-M   'P 1'
#
loop_
_entity.id
_entity.type
_entity.pdbx_description
1 polymer ?
#
loop_
_entity_poly.entity_id
_entity_poly.type
_entity_poly.pdbx_seq_one_letter_code
_entity_poly.pdbx_strand_id
1 'polypeptide(L)'
;MKLHTSQNTIEKSSSFQTSNFKIDATAKAFAILSDSLYSNKIKAVVREISTNAYDAHVAAGCPDKPFYVQIPTKLDTTFAVRDYGTGLSHDDCFGLYTTYFRSDKTDSNKAVGCLGLGSKSPFAYTDQFLVESFYNGTHYIFSSYKGDTGEPVFSMLDEKPTDEPNGMRISMSVDPEDSGEFKEEAQTIYQSFDVRPDTSVQLDFEDNEVLVESSNWKIYKSGWKNTVVMGQVSYPIDTDQFEYGTDAYKLLDGCNGFEIKVDIGDLDITPSRESLSYNDRTKKNILSMVTDALSELSTIVENSIIECTTIWDARLKFISMFKKLDRISSVSSSLNKIDTWNDIKLFDKEELGYNRFSVHTGIKNLVEFQKSKWRESISRKETEYVFLGDPAGVSIIYQDTNRGAVGRVRHHLLEQGKGYAYLIRTEKELDAFIENSGCPREFIVNSSDLPAPPKKVSSYRSSCGGAASPAIRLHKNEGDSASSKRWVTTETKVSVKEEDAF
;
A
#
# COMPACT_ATOMS: atom_id res chain seq x y z
N MET A 1 -22.43 14.22 8.18
CA MET A 1 -22.70 13.67 6.83
C MET A 1 -24.17 13.82 6.54
N LYS A 2 -24.54 14.53 5.47
CA LYS A 2 -25.94 14.63 5.05
C LYS A 2 -26.33 13.37 4.30
N LEU A 3 -27.39 12.70 4.75
CA LEU A 3 -27.98 11.59 3.99
C LEU A 3 -28.70 12.17 2.77
N HIS A 4 -28.30 11.77 1.58
CA HIS A 4 -28.99 12.17 0.35
C HIS A 4 -30.23 11.30 0.17
N THR A 5 -31.39 11.87 0.48
CA THR A 5 -32.69 11.26 0.17
C THR A 5 -33.19 11.82 -1.15
N SER A 6 -33.48 10.95 -2.12
CA SER A 6 -34.23 11.35 -3.32
C SER A 6 -35.63 11.74 -2.91
N GLN A 7 -35.98 13.03 -3.08
CA GLN A 7 -37.36 13.48 -2.87
C GLN A 7 -38.20 13.08 -4.09
N ASN A 8 -38.97 12.02 -3.95
CA ASN A 8 -40.03 11.72 -4.90
C ASN A 8 -41.24 12.58 -4.57
N THR A 9 -41.60 13.47 -5.47
CA THR A 9 -42.85 14.26 -5.35
C THR A 9 -44.00 13.33 -5.66
N ILE A 10 -44.78 12.96 -4.62
CA ILE A 10 -46.00 12.18 -4.81
C ILE A 10 -47.15 13.15 -4.81
N GLU A 11 -47.86 13.25 -5.95
CA GLU A 11 -49.13 13.97 -5.99
C GLU A 11 -50.22 13.17 -5.24
N LYS A 12 -50.81 13.77 -4.22
CA LYS A 12 -51.86 13.14 -3.41
C LYS A 12 -53.19 13.83 -3.65
N SER A 13 -54.24 13.05 -3.88
CA SER A 13 -55.63 13.55 -3.81
C SER A 13 -55.98 13.88 -2.36
N SER A 14 -56.68 14.99 -2.16
CA SER A 14 -57.12 15.47 -0.84
C SER A 14 -58.08 14.54 -0.07
N SER A 15 -58.55 13.47 -0.72
CA SER A 15 -59.49 12.52 -0.14
C SER A 15 -58.85 11.35 0.58
N PHE A 16 -57.51 11.23 0.59
CA PHE A 16 -56.80 10.11 1.23
C PHE A 16 -56.42 10.44 2.68
N GLN A 17 -56.79 9.57 3.60
CA GLN A 17 -56.30 9.61 4.98
C GLN A 17 -54.88 9.07 5.00
N THR A 18 -53.91 9.86 5.44
CA THR A 18 -52.47 9.47 5.49
C THR A 18 -52.01 9.39 6.94
N SER A 19 -51.26 8.36 7.27
CA SER A 19 -50.54 8.22 8.55
C SER A 19 -49.08 7.94 8.32
N ASN A 20 -48.20 8.51 9.10
CA ASN A 20 -46.77 8.21 9.08
C ASN A 20 -46.51 6.96 9.92
N PHE A 21 -45.55 6.13 9.44
CA PHE A 21 -45.02 5.04 10.27
C PHE A 21 -44.26 5.61 11.48
N LYS A 22 -44.34 4.94 12.59
CA LYS A 22 -43.65 5.26 13.86
C LYS A 22 -42.81 4.06 14.27
N ILE A 23 -41.69 4.30 14.97
CA ILE A 23 -40.86 3.26 15.57
C ILE A 23 -41.16 3.29 17.09
N ASP A 24 -41.55 2.14 17.64
CA ASP A 24 -41.69 1.98 19.07
C ASP A 24 -40.34 1.60 19.68
N ALA A 25 -39.97 2.27 20.77
CA ALA A 25 -38.74 2.02 21.52
C ALA A 25 -38.91 0.75 22.36
N THR A 26 -38.74 -0.40 21.78
CA THR A 26 -38.82 -1.71 22.43
C THR A 26 -37.41 -2.33 22.58
N ALA A 27 -37.24 -3.24 23.55
CA ALA A 27 -36.01 -4.01 23.71
C ALA A 27 -35.56 -4.68 22.43
N LYS A 28 -36.50 -5.20 21.61
CA LYS A 28 -36.20 -5.79 20.32
C LYS A 28 -35.66 -4.78 19.30
N ALA A 29 -36.20 -3.55 19.29
CA ALA A 29 -35.67 -2.49 18.41
C ALA A 29 -34.25 -2.09 18.82
N PHE A 30 -33.98 -1.97 20.12
CA PHE A 30 -32.65 -1.70 20.64
C PHE A 30 -31.68 -2.83 20.35
N ALA A 31 -32.07 -4.11 20.52
CA ALA A 31 -31.23 -5.25 20.20
C ALA A 31 -30.83 -5.29 18.71
N ILE A 32 -31.75 -4.93 17.79
CA ILE A 32 -31.42 -4.84 16.35
C ILE A 32 -30.38 -3.73 16.10
N LEU A 33 -30.50 -2.59 16.75
CA LEU A 33 -29.60 -1.44 16.58
C LEU A 33 -28.23 -1.62 17.25
N SER A 34 -28.10 -2.47 18.27
CA SER A 34 -26.85 -2.73 18.96
C SER A 34 -26.21 -4.04 18.54
N ASP A 35 -26.91 -5.15 18.50
CA ASP A 35 -26.29 -6.47 18.30
C ASP A 35 -26.23 -6.90 16.84
N SER A 36 -27.24 -6.52 16.01
CA SER A 36 -27.37 -7.03 14.65
C SER A 36 -26.81 -6.07 13.58
N LEU A 37 -26.46 -4.86 13.98
CA LEU A 37 -25.97 -3.84 13.04
C LEU A 37 -24.56 -4.13 12.55
N TYR A 38 -23.69 -4.67 13.41
CA TYR A 38 -22.27 -4.83 13.16
C TYR A 38 -21.88 -6.29 12.91
N SER A 39 -21.11 -6.53 11.84
CA SER A 39 -20.56 -7.86 11.55
C SER A 39 -19.33 -8.16 12.41
N ASN A 40 -18.46 -7.16 12.64
CA ASN A 40 -17.35 -7.23 13.59
C ASN A 40 -17.61 -6.24 14.75
N LYS A 41 -18.01 -6.79 15.89
CA LYS A 41 -18.40 -6.02 17.08
C LYS A 41 -17.23 -5.26 17.70
N ILE A 42 -16.07 -5.90 17.81
CA ILE A 42 -14.85 -5.31 18.39
C ILE A 42 -14.39 -4.14 17.53
N LYS A 43 -14.26 -4.36 16.22
CA LYS A 43 -13.93 -3.32 15.27
C LYS A 43 -14.87 -2.12 15.34
N ALA A 44 -16.18 -2.40 15.41
CA ALA A 44 -17.19 -1.36 15.50
C ALA A 44 -17.03 -0.52 16.77
N VAL A 45 -16.83 -1.15 17.92
CA VAL A 45 -16.62 -0.45 19.21
C VAL A 45 -15.37 0.44 19.14
N VAL A 46 -14.24 -0.11 18.73
CA VAL A 46 -12.97 0.65 18.63
C VAL A 46 -13.15 1.83 17.67
N ARG A 47 -13.71 1.61 16.48
CA ARG A 47 -13.91 2.64 15.46
C ARG A 47 -14.85 3.76 15.93
N GLU A 48 -16.03 3.40 16.43
CA GLU A 48 -17.07 4.36 16.76
C GLU A 48 -16.66 5.26 17.94
N ILE A 49 -16.08 4.69 19.00
CA ILE A 49 -15.66 5.49 20.15
C ILE A 49 -14.47 6.38 19.76
N SER A 50 -13.52 5.88 18.98
CA SER A 50 -12.34 6.65 18.55
C SER A 50 -12.70 7.77 17.58
N THR A 51 -13.62 7.53 16.64
CA THR A 51 -14.08 8.62 15.75
C THR A 51 -14.88 9.69 16.51
N ASN A 52 -15.61 9.31 17.55
CA ASN A 52 -16.26 10.29 18.43
C ASN A 52 -15.24 11.14 19.20
N ALA A 53 -14.14 10.53 19.68
CA ALA A 53 -13.05 11.24 20.34
C ALA A 53 -12.35 12.23 19.38
N TYR A 54 -12.07 11.80 18.16
CA TYR A 54 -11.53 12.68 17.11
C TYR A 54 -12.48 13.85 16.80
N ASP A 55 -13.77 13.57 16.60
CA ASP A 55 -14.78 14.60 16.35
C ASP A 55 -14.89 15.60 17.50
N ALA A 56 -14.72 15.15 18.75
CA ALA A 56 -14.73 16.02 19.92
C ALA A 56 -13.51 16.97 19.91
N HIS A 57 -12.34 16.50 19.47
CA HIS A 57 -11.15 17.34 19.29
C HIS A 57 -11.32 18.34 18.16
N VAL A 58 -11.91 17.92 17.02
CA VAL A 58 -12.23 18.85 15.92
C VAL A 58 -13.17 19.95 16.38
N ALA A 59 -14.23 19.58 17.13
CA ALA A 59 -15.19 20.54 17.68
C ALA A 59 -14.58 21.50 18.72
N ALA A 60 -13.60 21.03 19.47
CA ALA A 60 -12.84 21.85 20.43
C ALA A 60 -11.74 22.72 19.78
N GLY A 61 -11.50 22.58 18.46
CA GLY A 61 -10.47 23.33 17.73
C GLY A 61 -9.05 22.80 17.96
N CYS A 62 -8.89 21.55 18.37
CA CYS A 62 -7.60 20.90 18.62
C CYS A 62 -7.45 19.54 17.89
N PRO A 63 -7.67 19.48 16.54
CA PRO A 63 -7.64 18.22 15.80
C PRO A 63 -6.26 17.53 15.81
N ASP A 64 -5.19 18.28 16.03
CA ASP A 64 -3.80 17.78 16.05
C ASP A 64 -3.39 17.20 17.41
N LYS A 65 -4.25 17.28 18.42
CA LYS A 65 -3.98 16.71 19.73
C LYS A 65 -4.35 15.21 19.72
N PRO A 66 -3.46 14.29 20.12
CA PRO A 66 -3.82 12.89 20.28
C PRO A 66 -4.82 12.69 21.44
N PHE A 67 -5.81 11.84 21.24
CA PHE A 67 -6.60 11.28 22.33
C PHE A 67 -5.90 10.04 22.89
N TYR A 68 -6.30 9.59 24.09
CA TYR A 68 -5.67 8.44 24.74
C TYR A 68 -6.56 7.19 24.62
N VAL A 69 -5.92 6.04 24.37
CA VAL A 69 -6.59 4.74 24.28
C VAL A 69 -5.91 3.73 25.19
N GLN A 70 -6.64 3.19 26.13
CA GLN A 70 -6.25 2.03 26.90
C GLN A 70 -6.65 0.77 26.15
N ILE A 71 -5.64 0.06 25.62
CA ILE A 71 -5.81 -1.21 24.93
C ILE A 71 -5.82 -2.32 25.97
N PRO A 72 -6.81 -3.23 25.96
CA PRO A 72 -6.87 -4.32 26.92
C PRO A 72 -5.70 -5.30 26.75
N THR A 73 -5.31 -5.90 27.86
CA THR A 73 -4.33 -6.98 27.93
C THR A 73 -4.89 -8.10 28.79
N LYS A 74 -4.26 -9.27 28.82
CA LYS A 74 -4.67 -10.37 29.71
C LYS A 74 -4.58 -10.00 31.21
N LEU A 75 -3.80 -9.00 31.58
CA LEU A 75 -3.63 -8.55 32.97
C LEU A 75 -4.52 -7.34 33.32
N ASP A 76 -4.76 -6.47 32.34
CA ASP A 76 -5.68 -5.35 32.44
C ASP A 76 -6.70 -5.45 31.32
N THR A 77 -7.88 -5.91 31.66
CA THR A 77 -8.94 -6.23 30.72
C THR A 77 -9.83 -5.01 30.38
N THR A 78 -9.32 -3.81 30.59
CA THR A 78 -10.05 -2.57 30.33
C THR A 78 -9.74 -2.05 28.94
N PHE A 79 -10.78 -1.88 28.10
CA PHE A 79 -10.73 -1.00 26.94
C PHE A 79 -11.28 0.36 27.31
N ALA A 80 -10.56 1.44 27.06
CA ALA A 80 -11.04 2.80 27.30
C ALA A 80 -10.50 3.78 26.25
N VAL A 81 -11.32 4.79 25.93
CA VAL A 81 -10.92 5.93 25.09
C VAL A 81 -11.20 7.21 25.86
N ARG A 82 -10.19 8.09 25.99
CA ARG A 82 -10.24 9.39 26.64
C ARG A 82 -9.94 10.49 25.63
N ASP A 83 -10.94 11.30 25.30
CA ASP A 83 -10.71 12.53 24.53
C ASP A 83 -10.49 13.74 25.46
N TYR A 84 -10.00 14.82 24.87
CA TYR A 84 -9.77 16.10 25.53
C TYR A 84 -10.53 17.21 24.81
N GLY A 85 -11.75 16.90 24.36
CA GLY A 85 -12.66 17.84 23.75
C GLY A 85 -13.37 18.71 24.77
N THR A 86 -14.58 19.15 24.44
CA THR A 86 -15.35 20.05 25.31
C THR A 86 -15.96 19.36 26.54
N GLY A 87 -16.13 18.03 26.51
CA GLY A 87 -16.94 17.31 27.45
C GLY A 87 -18.45 17.56 27.22
N LEU A 88 -19.28 16.95 28.04
CA LEU A 88 -20.73 17.15 28.04
C LEU A 88 -21.23 17.60 29.45
N SER A 89 -22.18 18.53 29.46
CA SER A 89 -22.86 18.88 30.68
C SER A 89 -23.72 17.70 31.22
N HIS A 90 -24.14 17.76 32.50
CA HIS A 90 -25.05 16.80 33.06
C HIS A 90 -26.29 16.59 32.16
N ASP A 91 -26.94 17.69 31.74
CA ASP A 91 -28.16 17.65 30.94
C ASP A 91 -27.91 17.09 29.51
N ASP A 92 -26.76 17.39 28.91
CA ASP A 92 -26.37 16.82 27.62
C ASP A 92 -26.09 15.31 27.70
N CYS A 93 -25.53 14.85 28.82
CA CYS A 93 -25.36 13.41 29.07
C CYS A 93 -26.72 12.68 29.11
N PHE A 94 -27.72 13.21 29.78
CA PHE A 94 -29.05 12.60 29.80
C PHE A 94 -29.88 12.86 28.53
N GLY A 95 -29.65 13.96 27.83
CA GLY A 95 -30.45 14.37 26.67
C GLY A 95 -29.88 13.87 25.36
N LEU A 96 -28.69 14.38 24.99
CA LEU A 96 -28.07 14.10 23.70
C LEU A 96 -27.42 12.72 23.65
N TYR A 97 -26.65 12.36 24.69
CA TYR A 97 -25.88 11.11 24.68
C TYR A 97 -26.79 9.86 24.69
N THR A 98 -27.92 9.90 25.37
CA THR A 98 -28.86 8.76 25.50
C THR A 98 -29.81 8.59 24.30
N THR A 99 -29.98 9.63 23.47
CA THR A 99 -30.96 9.60 22.38
C THR A 99 -30.38 8.94 21.14
N TYR A 100 -31.02 7.89 20.62
CA TYR A 100 -30.68 7.25 19.35
C TYR A 100 -31.08 8.16 18.19
N PHE A 101 -30.29 8.14 17.11
CA PHE A 101 -30.49 8.97 15.90
C PHE A 101 -30.45 10.48 16.13
N ARG A 102 -30.12 10.94 17.34
CA ARG A 102 -29.89 12.35 17.61
C ARG A 102 -28.42 12.67 17.59
N SER A 103 -28.05 13.64 16.76
CA SER A 103 -26.70 14.17 16.68
C SER A 103 -26.84 15.66 16.42
N ASP A 104 -26.03 16.47 17.06
CA ASP A 104 -25.86 17.90 16.77
C ASP A 104 -25.06 18.13 15.48
N LYS A 105 -24.55 17.04 14.88
CA LYS A 105 -23.66 17.02 13.71
C LYS A 105 -24.37 16.69 12.37
N THR A 106 -25.72 16.55 12.38
CA THR A 106 -26.50 16.10 11.20
C THR A 106 -26.46 17.04 10.01
N ASP A 107 -26.24 18.34 10.23
CA ASP A 107 -26.28 19.37 9.19
C ASP A 107 -24.91 19.77 8.65
N SER A 108 -23.83 19.11 9.07
CA SER A 108 -22.48 19.39 8.61
C SER A 108 -21.75 18.15 8.11
N ASN A 109 -20.98 18.30 7.04
CA ASN A 109 -20.03 17.29 6.56
C ASN A 109 -18.67 17.38 7.29
N LYS A 110 -18.61 18.02 8.48
CA LYS A 110 -17.34 18.21 9.21
C LYS A 110 -17.08 17.12 10.26
N ALA A 111 -18.04 16.29 10.58
CA ALA A 111 -17.91 15.26 11.60
C ALA A 111 -18.01 13.85 10.97
N VAL A 112 -17.18 12.94 11.45
CA VAL A 112 -17.18 11.52 11.04
C VAL A 112 -18.42 10.80 11.55
N GLY A 113 -18.85 11.06 12.80
CA GLY A 113 -20.05 10.49 13.39
C GLY A 113 -21.32 11.24 12.97
N CYS A 114 -22.25 10.57 12.27
CA CYS A 114 -23.45 11.22 11.72
C CYS A 114 -24.78 10.57 12.12
N LEU A 115 -24.80 9.30 12.51
CA LEU A 115 -26.05 8.56 12.71
C LEU A 115 -26.57 8.59 14.16
N GLY A 116 -25.83 9.15 15.12
CA GLY A 116 -26.23 9.13 16.54
C GLY A 116 -26.28 7.73 17.14
N LEU A 117 -25.63 6.75 16.52
CA LEU A 117 -25.54 5.35 16.97
C LEU A 117 -24.18 5.03 17.61
N GLY A 118 -23.11 5.73 17.22
CA GLY A 118 -21.75 5.41 17.60
C GLY A 118 -21.48 5.39 19.11
N SER A 119 -22.08 6.31 19.88
CA SER A 119 -21.96 6.33 21.35
C SER A 119 -22.61 5.13 22.06
N LYS A 120 -23.42 4.35 21.36
CA LYS A 120 -24.12 3.14 21.86
C LYS A 120 -23.43 1.87 21.35
N SER A 121 -22.38 1.99 20.52
CA SER A 121 -21.65 0.83 19.98
C SER A 121 -21.08 -0.13 21.04
N PRO A 122 -20.70 0.30 22.27
CA PRO A 122 -20.28 -0.64 23.31
C PRO A 122 -21.30 -1.76 23.60
N PHE A 123 -22.59 -1.49 23.45
CA PHE A 123 -23.65 -2.50 23.63
C PHE A 123 -23.59 -3.65 22.58
N ALA A 124 -22.86 -3.48 21.51
CA ALA A 124 -22.62 -4.59 20.59
C ALA A 124 -21.70 -5.67 21.20
N TYR A 125 -20.82 -5.27 22.11
CA TYR A 125 -19.83 -6.16 22.73
C TYR A 125 -20.16 -6.51 24.19
N THR A 126 -20.62 -5.54 24.98
CA THR A 126 -20.87 -5.70 26.43
C THR A 126 -22.28 -5.27 26.84
N ASP A 127 -22.73 -5.80 27.96
CA ASP A 127 -24.01 -5.39 28.54
C ASP A 127 -23.92 -4.17 29.48
N GLN A 128 -22.69 -3.74 29.81
CA GLN A 128 -22.42 -2.60 30.66
C GLN A 128 -21.11 -1.91 30.31
N PHE A 129 -21.12 -0.56 30.33
CA PHE A 129 -19.92 0.26 30.19
C PHE A 129 -20.07 1.55 31.00
N LEU A 130 -18.92 2.22 31.26
CA LEU A 130 -18.90 3.51 31.96
C LEU A 130 -18.72 4.65 30.98
N VAL A 131 -19.41 5.75 31.29
CA VAL A 131 -19.29 7.03 30.59
C VAL A 131 -18.90 8.07 31.62
N GLU A 132 -17.75 8.71 31.41
CA GLU A 132 -17.27 9.75 32.29
C GLU A 132 -17.18 11.05 31.47
N SER A 133 -17.76 12.13 32.02
CA SER A 133 -17.64 13.46 31.42
C SER A 133 -16.89 14.40 32.36
N PHE A 134 -15.89 15.05 31.86
CA PHE A 134 -15.12 16.10 32.50
C PHE A 134 -15.53 17.43 31.88
N TYR A 135 -16.34 18.19 32.61
CA TYR A 135 -16.95 19.40 32.09
C TYR A 135 -16.88 20.54 33.10
N ASN A 136 -16.19 21.61 32.75
CA ASN A 136 -16.10 22.85 33.53
C ASN A 136 -15.75 22.65 35.02
N GLY A 137 -14.77 21.77 35.31
CA GLY A 137 -14.29 21.52 36.67
C GLY A 137 -15.13 20.51 37.45
N THR A 138 -16.07 19.83 36.77
CA THR A 138 -16.90 18.75 37.36
C THR A 138 -16.67 17.46 36.61
N HIS A 139 -16.49 16.37 37.33
CA HIS A 139 -16.38 15.01 36.82
C HIS A 139 -17.69 14.26 37.12
N TYR A 140 -18.45 13.96 36.06
CA TYR A 140 -19.66 13.16 36.08
C TYR A 140 -19.36 11.73 35.72
N ILE A 141 -19.85 10.76 36.49
CA ILE A 141 -19.64 9.32 36.22
C ILE A 141 -21.00 8.66 36.04
N PHE A 142 -21.20 8.01 34.91
CA PHE A 142 -22.44 7.30 34.57
C PHE A 142 -22.14 5.83 34.26
N SER A 143 -23.13 4.98 34.58
CA SER A 143 -23.17 3.60 34.08
C SER A 143 -24.25 3.49 33.01
N SER A 144 -23.88 2.94 31.86
CA SER A 144 -24.79 2.55 30.80
C SER A 144 -24.90 1.03 30.79
N TYR A 145 -26.10 0.47 30.90
CA TYR A 145 -26.29 -0.98 31.00
C TYR A 145 -27.65 -1.41 30.40
N LYS A 146 -27.72 -2.70 30.00
CA LYS A 146 -28.99 -3.32 29.58
C LYS A 146 -29.82 -3.65 30.82
N GLY A 147 -31.03 -3.08 30.92
CA GLY A 147 -31.99 -3.37 31.99
C GLY A 147 -32.58 -4.78 31.90
N ASP A 148 -33.39 -5.16 32.87
CA ASP A 148 -33.98 -6.50 32.98
C ASP A 148 -34.80 -6.92 31.75
N THR A 149 -35.39 -5.97 31.05
CA THR A 149 -36.17 -6.17 29.82
C THR A 149 -35.33 -6.01 28.54
N GLY A 150 -34.05 -5.64 28.67
CA GLY A 150 -33.12 -5.49 27.58
C GLY A 150 -33.04 -4.08 26.97
N GLU A 151 -33.77 -3.10 27.50
CA GLU A 151 -33.61 -1.71 27.10
C GLU A 151 -32.34 -1.11 27.71
N PRO A 152 -31.63 -0.25 26.96
CA PRO A 152 -30.51 0.51 27.49
C PRO A 152 -30.96 1.47 28.60
N VAL A 153 -30.27 1.41 29.72
CA VAL A 153 -30.47 2.29 30.89
C VAL A 153 -29.21 3.11 31.10
N PHE A 154 -29.37 4.37 31.49
CA PHE A 154 -28.28 5.28 31.78
C PHE A 154 -28.48 5.88 33.17
N SER A 155 -27.53 5.65 34.07
CA SER A 155 -27.67 6.05 35.49
C SER A 155 -26.43 6.80 35.94
N MET A 156 -26.60 7.95 36.57
CA MET A 156 -25.51 8.66 37.22
C MET A 156 -25.08 7.92 38.49
N LEU A 157 -23.75 7.67 38.60
CA LEU A 157 -23.17 7.00 39.75
C LEU A 157 -22.56 8.00 40.74
N ASP A 158 -21.89 9.06 40.21
CA ASP A 158 -21.17 10.02 41.03
C ASP A 158 -21.01 11.37 40.33
N GLU A 159 -20.84 12.43 41.12
CA GLU A 159 -20.51 13.77 40.67
C GLU A 159 -19.53 14.38 41.68
N LYS A 160 -18.37 14.83 41.20
CA LYS A 160 -17.33 15.41 42.05
C LYS A 160 -16.52 16.50 41.33
N PRO A 161 -15.94 17.45 42.09
CA PRO A 161 -15.01 18.41 41.54
C PRO A 161 -13.78 17.73 40.95
N THR A 162 -13.18 18.32 39.91
CA THR A 162 -11.97 17.81 39.29
C THR A 162 -11.14 18.93 38.68
N ASP A 163 -9.81 18.75 38.68
CA ASP A 163 -8.85 19.58 37.93
C ASP A 163 -8.48 18.98 36.57
N GLU A 164 -9.07 17.83 36.22
CA GLU A 164 -8.84 17.18 34.93
C GLU A 164 -9.38 18.06 33.78
N PRO A 165 -8.68 18.08 32.63
CA PRO A 165 -9.15 18.83 31.47
C PRO A 165 -10.48 18.27 30.97
N ASN A 166 -11.28 19.15 30.35
CA ASN A 166 -12.55 18.77 29.74
C ASN A 166 -12.38 17.61 28.74
N GLY A 167 -13.46 16.88 28.51
CA GLY A 167 -13.54 15.78 27.54
C GLY A 167 -14.37 14.62 28.07
N MET A 168 -14.36 13.52 27.34
CA MET A 168 -15.09 12.30 27.68
C MET A 168 -14.14 11.11 27.85
N ARG A 169 -14.51 10.17 28.74
CA ARG A 169 -13.89 8.84 28.81
C ARG A 169 -14.97 7.78 28.74
N ILE A 170 -14.83 6.87 27.79
CA ILE A 170 -15.69 5.69 27.68
C ILE A 170 -14.85 4.48 28.02
N SER A 171 -15.31 3.64 28.96
CA SER A 171 -14.54 2.46 29.37
C SER A 171 -15.46 1.24 29.60
N MET A 172 -14.93 0.06 29.29
CA MET A 172 -15.65 -1.22 29.48
C MET A 172 -14.67 -2.34 29.78
N SER A 173 -15.18 -3.40 30.41
CA SER A 173 -14.46 -4.64 30.60
C SER A 173 -14.52 -5.49 29.34
N VAL A 174 -13.39 -6.13 29.02
CA VAL A 174 -13.19 -6.99 27.85
C VAL A 174 -12.88 -8.40 28.33
N ASP A 175 -13.34 -9.41 27.61
CA ASP A 175 -12.89 -10.79 27.85
C ASP A 175 -11.37 -10.86 27.63
N PRO A 176 -10.58 -11.42 28.56
CA PRO A 176 -9.13 -11.57 28.39
C PRO A 176 -8.72 -12.25 27.08
N GLU A 177 -9.52 -13.17 26.56
CA GLU A 177 -9.25 -13.86 25.30
C GLU A 177 -9.40 -12.95 24.07
N ASP A 178 -10.22 -11.91 24.13
CA ASP A 178 -10.46 -10.94 23.05
C ASP A 178 -9.42 -9.80 23.03
N SER A 179 -8.53 -9.73 24.03
CA SER A 179 -7.53 -8.66 24.14
C SER A 179 -6.62 -8.54 22.91
N GLY A 180 -6.30 -9.68 22.28
CA GLY A 180 -5.53 -9.73 21.02
C GLY A 180 -6.28 -9.08 19.87
N GLU A 181 -7.57 -9.41 19.70
CA GLU A 181 -8.40 -8.87 18.64
C GLU A 181 -8.64 -7.34 18.80
N PHE A 182 -8.82 -6.86 20.03
CA PHE A 182 -8.88 -5.42 20.30
C PHE A 182 -7.60 -4.69 19.86
N LYS A 183 -6.41 -5.28 20.11
CA LYS A 183 -5.14 -4.72 19.67
C LYS A 183 -5.04 -4.70 18.15
N GLU A 184 -5.36 -5.78 17.47
CA GLU A 184 -5.30 -5.91 16.01
C GLU A 184 -6.27 -4.94 15.31
N GLU A 185 -7.50 -4.81 15.79
CA GLU A 185 -8.47 -3.88 15.23
C GLU A 185 -8.09 -2.43 15.50
N ALA A 186 -7.52 -2.12 16.68
CA ALA A 186 -6.98 -0.80 16.96
C ALA A 186 -5.82 -0.44 15.99
N GLN A 187 -4.89 -1.35 15.72
CA GLN A 187 -3.82 -1.14 14.74
C GLN A 187 -4.40 -0.86 13.34
N THR A 188 -5.38 -1.66 12.92
CA THR A 188 -6.04 -1.51 11.62
C THR A 188 -6.76 -0.16 11.48
N ILE A 189 -7.49 0.24 12.52
CA ILE A 189 -8.28 1.48 12.50
C ILE A 189 -7.36 2.70 12.56
N TYR A 190 -6.38 2.72 13.45
CA TYR A 190 -5.50 3.88 13.63
C TYR A 190 -4.43 4.01 12.55
N GLN A 191 -4.27 3.01 11.67
CA GLN A 191 -3.42 3.11 10.48
C GLN A 191 -3.81 4.28 9.57
N SER A 192 -5.12 4.59 9.47
CA SER A 192 -5.66 5.66 8.62
C SER A 192 -5.86 7.00 9.34
N PHE A 193 -5.56 7.08 10.64
CA PHE A 193 -5.69 8.33 11.40
C PHE A 193 -4.52 9.28 11.10
N ASP A 194 -4.81 10.52 10.77
CA ASP A 194 -3.80 11.57 10.55
C ASP A 194 -2.98 11.83 11.83
N VAL A 195 -3.68 11.87 12.97
CA VAL A 195 -3.07 11.95 14.30
C VAL A 195 -3.42 10.68 15.06
N ARG A 196 -2.45 9.80 15.19
CA ARG A 196 -2.60 8.56 15.93
C ARG A 196 -2.80 8.83 17.42
N PRO A 197 -3.67 8.07 18.09
CA PRO A 197 -3.85 8.23 19.53
C PRO A 197 -2.60 7.78 20.32
N ASP A 198 -2.47 8.32 21.53
CA ASP A 198 -1.58 7.77 22.55
C ASP A 198 -2.18 6.48 23.09
N THR A 199 -1.40 5.42 23.21
CA THR A 199 -1.92 4.10 23.60
C THR A 199 -1.18 3.50 24.77
N SER A 200 -1.88 2.75 25.63
CA SER A 200 -1.30 2.08 26.81
C SER A 200 -0.30 0.99 26.46
N VAL A 201 -0.40 0.41 25.26
CA VAL A 201 0.56 -0.57 24.72
C VAL A 201 1.03 -0.11 23.35
N GLN A 202 2.23 -0.50 22.98
CA GLN A 202 2.74 -0.19 21.65
C GLN A 202 1.93 -0.91 20.57
N LEU A 203 1.47 -0.15 19.58
CA LEU A 203 0.85 -0.66 18.36
C LEU A 203 1.89 -0.66 17.24
N ASP A 204 1.88 -1.73 16.45
CA ASP A 204 2.77 -1.87 15.31
C ASP A 204 2.00 -1.48 14.05
N PHE A 205 2.41 -0.41 13.39
CA PHE A 205 1.78 0.08 12.17
C PHE A 205 2.58 -0.37 10.94
N GLU A 206 1.88 -0.67 9.86
CA GLU A 206 2.53 -0.99 8.60
C GLU A 206 3.19 0.27 8.01
N ASP A 207 4.49 0.20 7.77
CA ASP A 207 5.26 1.24 7.07
C ASP A 207 5.36 0.82 5.59
N ASN A 208 4.30 1.09 4.84
CA ASN A 208 4.24 0.77 3.42
C ASN A 208 4.98 1.82 2.60
N GLU A 209 6.00 1.38 1.83
CA GLU A 209 6.72 2.25 0.89
C GLU A 209 5.75 2.87 -0.12
N VAL A 210 5.66 4.20 -0.14
CA VAL A 210 4.87 4.93 -1.13
C VAL A 210 5.63 4.95 -2.45
N LEU A 211 5.01 4.49 -3.52
CA LEU A 211 5.58 4.54 -4.87
C LEU A 211 5.37 5.90 -5.52
N VAL A 212 4.14 6.39 -5.44
CA VAL A 212 3.72 7.69 -5.97
C VAL A 212 2.58 8.22 -5.11
N GLU A 213 2.54 9.52 -4.90
CA GLU A 213 1.45 10.20 -4.20
C GLU A 213 1.11 11.55 -4.83
N SER A 214 -0.12 11.98 -4.60
CA SER A 214 -0.61 13.33 -4.85
C SER A 214 -1.26 13.88 -3.57
N SER A 215 -1.96 14.98 -3.66
CA SER A 215 -2.60 15.62 -2.51
C SER A 215 -3.68 14.76 -1.84
N ASN A 216 -4.37 13.93 -2.62
CA ASN A 216 -5.55 13.17 -2.18
C ASN A 216 -5.53 11.68 -2.53
N TRP A 217 -4.43 11.16 -3.08
CA TRP A 217 -4.28 9.75 -3.34
C TRP A 217 -2.83 9.29 -3.23
N LYS A 218 -2.64 7.99 -2.97
CA LYS A 218 -1.34 7.31 -2.88
C LYS A 218 -1.39 5.94 -3.54
N ILE A 219 -0.25 5.51 -4.08
CA ILE A 219 -0.02 4.13 -4.50
C ILE A 219 1.14 3.59 -3.68
N TYR A 220 0.89 2.53 -2.94
CA TYR A 220 1.89 1.83 -2.15
C TYR A 220 2.55 0.70 -2.96
N LYS A 221 3.80 0.40 -2.64
CA LYS A 221 4.55 -0.71 -3.26
C LYS A 221 3.96 -2.07 -2.96
N SER A 222 3.43 -2.23 -1.77
CA SER A 222 2.71 -3.41 -1.31
C SER A 222 1.47 -2.95 -0.55
N GLY A 223 0.36 -3.64 -0.75
CA GLY A 223 -0.89 -3.36 -0.05
C GLY A 223 -1.81 -4.56 -0.19
N TRP A 224 -2.76 -4.68 0.73
CA TRP A 224 -3.69 -5.80 0.74
C TRP A 224 -4.96 -5.48 -0.05
N LYS A 225 -5.36 -4.21 -0.07
CA LYS A 225 -6.59 -3.75 -0.71
C LYS A 225 -6.47 -2.30 -1.17
N ASN A 226 -7.25 -1.95 -2.17
CA ASN A 226 -7.50 -0.56 -2.50
C ASN A 226 -8.53 0.01 -1.51
N THR A 227 -8.32 1.22 -1.06
CA THR A 227 -9.12 1.83 0.00
C THR A 227 -9.50 3.27 -0.29
N VAL A 228 -10.62 3.68 0.29
CA VAL A 228 -10.98 5.08 0.43
C VAL A 228 -10.89 5.45 1.90
N VAL A 229 -10.17 6.50 2.23
CA VAL A 229 -10.14 7.09 3.57
C VAL A 229 -11.08 8.29 3.59
N MET A 230 -12.20 8.15 4.31
CA MET A 230 -13.19 9.22 4.48
C MET A 230 -13.25 9.66 5.95
N GLY A 231 -12.86 10.88 6.22
CA GLY A 231 -12.54 11.32 7.58
C GLY A 231 -11.29 10.58 8.07
N GLN A 232 -11.42 9.79 9.12
CA GLN A 232 -10.34 8.96 9.68
C GLN A 232 -10.58 7.46 9.46
N VAL A 233 -11.61 7.09 8.67
CA VAL A 233 -12.03 5.69 8.49
C VAL A 233 -11.67 5.21 7.10
N SER A 234 -10.95 4.10 7.03
CA SER A 234 -10.60 3.41 5.79
C SER A 234 -11.69 2.41 5.40
N TYR A 235 -12.14 2.52 4.15
CA TYR A 235 -13.15 1.64 3.55
C TYR A 235 -12.53 0.90 2.36
N PRO A 236 -12.60 -0.43 2.30
CA PRO A 236 -12.11 -1.16 1.13
C PRO A 236 -12.98 -0.85 -0.10
N ILE A 237 -12.32 -0.71 -1.26
CA ILE A 237 -13.00 -0.59 -2.54
C ILE A 237 -13.26 -2.00 -3.06
N ASP A 238 -14.54 -2.30 -3.29
CA ASP A 238 -14.97 -3.55 -3.94
C ASP A 238 -14.92 -3.36 -5.47
N THR A 239 -13.91 -3.94 -6.10
CA THR A 239 -13.65 -3.80 -7.53
C THR A 239 -14.77 -4.43 -8.38
N ASP A 240 -15.48 -5.44 -7.87
CA ASP A 240 -16.56 -6.12 -8.57
C ASP A 240 -17.80 -5.23 -8.80
N GLN A 241 -17.86 -4.08 -8.14
CA GLN A 241 -18.92 -3.09 -8.31
C GLN A 241 -18.77 -2.23 -9.58
N PHE A 242 -17.62 -2.34 -10.28
CA PHE A 242 -17.31 -1.53 -11.46
C PHE A 242 -17.32 -2.36 -12.74
N GLU A 243 -17.56 -1.68 -13.87
CA GLU A 243 -17.64 -2.32 -15.18
C GLU A 243 -16.27 -2.87 -15.61
N TYR A 244 -16.25 -4.16 -15.91
CA TYR A 244 -15.07 -4.88 -16.36
C TYR A 244 -14.44 -4.25 -17.61
N GLY A 245 -13.13 -4.13 -17.65
CA GLY A 245 -12.36 -3.66 -18.79
C GLY A 245 -12.24 -2.14 -18.92
N THR A 246 -12.90 -1.34 -18.07
CA THR A 246 -12.66 0.11 -17.98
C THR A 246 -11.27 0.39 -17.40
N ASP A 247 -10.69 1.56 -17.68
CA ASP A 247 -9.36 1.91 -17.15
C ASP A 247 -9.38 2.04 -15.63
N ALA A 248 -10.49 2.48 -15.05
CA ALA A 248 -10.68 2.51 -13.61
C ALA A 248 -10.74 1.09 -13.01
N TYR A 249 -11.47 0.16 -13.63
CA TYR A 249 -11.47 -1.26 -13.23
C TYR A 249 -10.04 -1.82 -13.27
N LYS A 250 -9.33 -1.61 -14.39
CA LYS A 250 -7.95 -2.11 -14.56
C LYS A 250 -6.97 -1.54 -13.53
N LEU A 251 -7.14 -0.26 -13.12
CA LEU A 251 -6.33 0.30 -12.04
C LEU A 251 -6.62 -0.41 -10.73
N LEU A 252 -7.89 -0.52 -10.35
CA LEU A 252 -8.31 -1.12 -9.09
C LEU A 252 -8.02 -2.63 -9.02
N ASP A 253 -8.15 -3.36 -10.12
CA ASP A 253 -7.85 -4.79 -10.21
C ASP A 253 -6.34 -5.07 -10.23
N GLY A 254 -5.59 -4.23 -10.93
CA GLY A 254 -4.14 -4.36 -11.07
C GLY A 254 -3.31 -3.76 -9.93
N CYS A 255 -3.91 -2.92 -9.09
CA CYS A 255 -3.24 -2.23 -8.00
C CYS A 255 -3.74 -2.76 -6.64
N ASN A 256 -2.85 -3.36 -5.87
CA ASN A 256 -3.11 -3.64 -4.46
C ASN A 256 -2.36 -2.58 -3.64
N GLY A 257 -3.11 -1.63 -3.07
CA GLY A 257 -2.53 -0.54 -2.28
C GLY A 257 -2.75 0.85 -2.88
N PHE A 258 -3.82 1.04 -3.65
CA PHE A 258 -4.29 2.35 -4.04
C PHE A 258 -5.20 2.91 -2.94
N GLU A 259 -4.85 4.08 -2.42
CA GLU A 259 -5.59 4.79 -1.38
C GLU A 259 -6.03 6.14 -1.90
N ILE A 260 -7.32 6.46 -1.72
CA ILE A 260 -7.90 7.78 -2.03
C ILE A 260 -8.40 8.40 -0.73
N LYS A 261 -8.01 9.63 -0.46
CA LYS A 261 -8.53 10.44 0.65
C LYS A 261 -9.66 11.34 0.13
N VAL A 262 -10.82 11.28 0.79
CA VAL A 262 -12.04 12.02 0.39
C VAL A 262 -12.63 12.77 1.56
N ASP A 263 -13.40 13.81 1.26
CA ASP A 263 -14.14 14.55 2.27
C ASP A 263 -15.36 13.77 2.78
N ILE A 264 -15.72 14.04 4.03
CA ILE A 264 -16.88 13.41 4.64
C ILE A 264 -18.14 13.79 3.87
N GLY A 265 -18.84 12.77 3.34
CA GLY A 265 -20.05 12.94 2.56
C GLY A 265 -19.86 12.89 1.05
N ASP A 266 -18.66 12.73 0.55
CA ASP A 266 -18.42 12.51 -0.88
C ASP A 266 -18.94 11.15 -1.35
N LEU A 267 -18.85 10.17 -0.47
CA LEU A 267 -19.36 8.82 -0.72
C LEU A 267 -20.38 8.43 0.34
N ASP A 268 -21.29 7.55 -0.06
CA ASP A 268 -22.29 7.00 0.83
C ASP A 268 -21.77 5.69 1.47
N ILE A 269 -22.11 5.48 2.75
CA ILE A 269 -21.68 4.31 3.53
C ILE A 269 -22.89 3.50 3.98
N THR A 270 -22.68 2.23 4.30
CA THR A 270 -23.71 1.40 4.95
C THR A 270 -24.05 1.92 6.35
N PRO A 271 -25.25 1.62 6.88
CA PRO A 271 -25.62 2.03 8.24
C PRO A 271 -24.67 1.52 9.33
N SER A 272 -24.04 0.35 9.12
CA SER A 272 -23.02 -0.20 10.02
C SER A 272 -21.67 0.52 9.91
N ARG A 273 -21.45 1.35 8.88
CA ARG A 273 -20.17 2.01 8.58
C ARG A 273 -19.00 1.03 8.37
N GLU A 274 -19.29 -0.20 7.96
CA GLU A 274 -18.28 -1.22 7.69
C GLU A 274 -17.85 -1.25 6.23
N SER A 275 -18.68 -0.69 5.34
CA SER A 275 -18.42 -0.65 3.89
C SER A 275 -19.04 0.58 3.23
N LEU A 276 -18.60 0.83 2.00
CA LEU A 276 -19.23 1.81 1.12
C LEU A 276 -20.60 1.30 0.67
N SER A 277 -21.53 2.22 0.43
CA SER A 277 -22.82 1.94 -0.22
C SER A 277 -22.69 2.25 -1.71
N TYR A 278 -22.65 1.21 -2.55
CA TYR A 278 -22.39 1.32 -4.00
C TYR A 278 -23.61 1.74 -4.80
N ASN A 279 -24.25 2.84 -4.42
CA ASN A 279 -25.25 3.49 -5.27
C ASN A 279 -24.58 4.23 -6.45
N ASP A 280 -25.42 4.72 -7.40
CA ASP A 280 -24.92 5.36 -8.63
C ASP A 280 -24.01 6.58 -8.33
N ARG A 281 -24.30 7.34 -7.26
CA ARG A 281 -23.50 8.49 -6.85
C ARG A 281 -22.10 8.06 -6.38
N THR A 282 -22.03 7.09 -5.48
CA THR A 282 -20.77 6.57 -4.94
C THR A 282 -19.92 5.96 -6.05
N LYS A 283 -20.53 5.12 -6.90
CA LYS A 283 -19.81 4.54 -8.06
C LYS A 283 -19.25 5.61 -8.99
N LYS A 284 -20.07 6.60 -9.36
CA LYS A 284 -19.65 7.69 -10.23
C LYS A 284 -18.51 8.50 -9.64
N ASN A 285 -18.59 8.83 -8.34
CA ASN A 285 -17.56 9.63 -7.67
C ASN A 285 -16.23 8.86 -7.60
N ILE A 286 -16.23 7.57 -7.24
CA ILE A 286 -15.01 6.75 -7.22
C ILE A 286 -14.41 6.65 -8.63
N LEU A 287 -15.23 6.42 -9.68
CA LEU A 287 -14.75 6.38 -11.06
C LEU A 287 -14.09 7.70 -11.50
N SER A 288 -14.69 8.83 -11.13
CA SER A 288 -14.10 10.15 -11.40
C SER A 288 -12.73 10.29 -10.72
N MET A 289 -12.66 10.02 -9.41
CA MET A 289 -11.43 10.14 -8.62
C MET A 289 -10.31 9.23 -9.15
N VAL A 290 -10.64 8.01 -9.55
CA VAL A 290 -9.67 7.07 -10.13
C VAL A 290 -9.17 7.58 -11.49
N THR A 291 -10.07 8.14 -12.31
CA THR A 291 -9.72 8.70 -13.62
C THR A 291 -8.81 9.94 -13.46
N ASP A 292 -9.14 10.80 -12.50
CA ASP A 292 -8.35 11.98 -12.19
C ASP A 292 -6.94 11.58 -11.68
N ALA A 293 -6.86 10.57 -10.81
CA ALA A 293 -5.60 10.04 -10.31
C ALA A 293 -4.72 9.47 -11.45
N LEU A 294 -5.31 8.75 -12.42
CA LEU A 294 -4.58 8.26 -13.60
C LEU A 294 -4.04 9.41 -14.46
N SER A 295 -4.81 10.48 -14.63
CA SER A 295 -4.38 11.67 -15.36
C SER A 295 -3.26 12.40 -14.64
N GLU A 296 -3.40 12.62 -13.33
CA GLU A 296 -2.37 13.25 -12.50
C GLU A 296 -1.08 12.42 -12.48
N LEU A 297 -1.19 11.09 -12.41
CA LEU A 297 -0.03 10.21 -12.42
C LEU A 297 0.82 10.39 -13.68
N SER A 298 0.18 10.50 -14.85
CA SER A 298 0.90 10.79 -16.10
C SER A 298 1.62 12.14 -16.02
N THR A 299 0.96 13.16 -15.51
CA THR A 299 1.54 14.49 -15.33
C THR A 299 2.71 14.50 -14.33
N ILE A 300 2.60 13.75 -13.22
CA ILE A 300 3.69 13.60 -12.24
C ILE A 300 4.93 12.99 -12.91
N VAL A 301 4.74 11.96 -13.74
CA VAL A 301 5.85 11.32 -14.46
C VAL A 301 6.45 12.28 -15.49
N GLU A 302 5.63 12.95 -16.30
CA GLU A 302 6.07 13.96 -17.28
C GLU A 302 6.88 15.08 -16.60
N ASN A 303 6.37 15.67 -15.55
CA ASN A 303 7.06 16.73 -14.81
C ASN A 303 8.39 16.24 -14.25
N SER A 304 8.43 15.03 -13.72
CA SER A 304 9.66 14.47 -13.13
C SER A 304 10.78 14.24 -14.16
N ILE A 305 10.44 13.97 -15.43
CA ILE A 305 11.43 13.84 -16.51
C ILE A 305 11.81 15.18 -17.12
N ILE A 306 10.88 16.16 -17.20
CA ILE A 306 11.15 17.53 -17.69
C ILE A 306 12.20 18.24 -16.83
N GLU A 307 12.21 18.00 -15.52
CA GLU A 307 13.19 18.55 -14.58
C GLU A 307 14.61 17.98 -14.77
N CYS A 308 14.78 16.91 -15.54
CA CYS A 308 16.09 16.32 -15.79
C CYS A 308 16.94 17.25 -16.67
N THR A 309 18.25 17.29 -16.39
CA THR A 309 19.21 18.16 -17.11
C THR A 309 19.64 17.57 -18.44
N THR A 310 19.60 16.23 -18.59
CA THR A 310 19.97 15.52 -19.82
C THR A 310 18.89 14.55 -20.25
N ILE A 311 18.83 14.25 -21.54
CA ILE A 311 17.93 13.21 -22.06
C ILE A 311 18.25 11.83 -21.47
N TRP A 312 19.51 11.57 -21.13
CA TRP A 312 19.95 10.32 -20.52
C TRP A 312 19.33 10.16 -19.13
N ASP A 313 19.39 11.20 -18.30
CA ASP A 313 18.77 11.22 -16.98
C ASP A 313 17.24 11.07 -17.07
N ALA A 314 16.62 11.77 -18.04
CA ALA A 314 15.19 11.66 -18.30
C ALA A 314 14.79 10.22 -18.65
N ARG A 315 15.56 9.53 -19.49
CA ARG A 315 15.36 8.11 -19.84
C ARG A 315 15.46 7.19 -18.62
N LEU A 316 16.51 7.34 -17.83
CA LEU A 316 16.71 6.54 -16.62
C LEU A 316 15.62 6.79 -15.57
N LYS A 317 15.23 8.06 -15.39
CA LYS A 317 14.14 8.45 -14.49
C LYS A 317 12.81 7.85 -14.92
N PHE A 318 12.47 7.98 -16.21
CA PHE A 318 11.26 7.39 -16.78
C PHE A 318 11.20 5.87 -16.56
N ILE A 319 12.29 5.15 -16.90
CA ILE A 319 12.36 3.69 -16.73
C ILE A 319 12.21 3.31 -15.26
N SER A 320 12.84 4.05 -14.35
CA SER A 320 12.73 3.79 -12.91
C SER A 320 11.29 3.92 -12.42
N MET A 321 10.59 4.97 -12.83
CA MET A 321 9.17 5.18 -12.47
C MET A 321 8.27 4.16 -13.15
N PHE A 322 8.47 3.93 -14.46
CA PHE A 322 7.71 2.93 -15.20
C PHE A 322 7.78 1.55 -14.54
N LYS A 323 8.98 1.09 -14.16
CA LYS A 323 9.17 -0.22 -13.52
C LYS A 323 8.56 -0.35 -12.13
N LYS A 324 8.42 0.74 -11.41
CA LYS A 324 7.69 0.73 -10.14
C LYS A 324 6.19 0.50 -10.35
N LEU A 325 5.67 0.92 -11.50
CA LEU A 325 4.25 1.01 -11.82
C LEU A 325 3.81 0.00 -12.91
N ASP A 326 4.73 -0.76 -13.52
CA ASP A 326 4.47 -1.64 -14.67
C ASP A 326 3.51 -2.79 -14.38
N ARG A 327 3.36 -3.16 -13.11
CA ARG A 327 2.41 -4.17 -12.65
C ARG A 327 0.94 -3.76 -12.82
N ILE A 328 0.70 -2.45 -12.96
CA ILE A 328 -0.64 -1.88 -13.10
C ILE A 328 -0.88 -1.61 -14.59
N SER A 329 -1.65 -2.48 -15.26
CA SER A 329 -1.82 -2.45 -16.72
C SER A 329 -2.39 -1.14 -17.27
N SER A 330 -3.30 -0.49 -16.54
CA SER A 330 -3.88 0.81 -16.91
C SER A 330 -2.85 1.94 -16.84
N VAL A 331 -2.02 1.93 -15.80
CA VAL A 331 -0.93 2.87 -15.62
C VAL A 331 0.11 2.70 -16.74
N SER A 332 0.50 1.46 -17.03
CA SER A 332 1.39 1.15 -18.15
C SER A 332 0.87 1.73 -19.48
N SER A 333 -0.42 1.61 -19.74
CA SER A 333 -1.06 2.15 -20.96
C SER A 333 -1.01 3.67 -21.02
N SER A 334 -1.21 4.36 -19.90
CA SER A 334 -1.13 5.82 -19.82
C SER A 334 0.33 6.30 -19.96
N LEU A 335 1.27 5.68 -19.27
CA LEU A 335 2.70 6.02 -19.35
C LEU A 335 3.31 5.72 -20.72
N ASN A 336 2.73 4.80 -21.49
CA ASN A 336 3.16 4.50 -22.86
C ASN A 336 2.95 5.69 -23.82
N LYS A 337 2.12 6.67 -23.46
CA LYS A 337 1.88 7.89 -24.24
C LYS A 337 2.98 8.95 -24.03
N ILE A 338 3.78 8.79 -22.97
CA ILE A 338 4.91 9.68 -22.68
C ILE A 338 6.10 9.17 -23.47
N ASP A 339 6.39 9.77 -24.61
CA ASP A 339 7.41 9.31 -25.56
C ASP A 339 8.51 10.35 -25.85
N THR A 340 8.37 11.59 -25.35
CA THR A 340 9.31 12.70 -25.59
C THR A 340 9.77 13.39 -24.31
N TRP A 341 10.95 14.00 -24.37
CA TRP A 341 11.51 14.93 -23.42
C TRP A 341 12.04 16.15 -24.18
N ASN A 342 11.49 17.33 -23.91
CA ASN A 342 11.82 18.57 -24.64
C ASN A 342 11.81 18.35 -26.18
N ASP A 343 10.73 17.77 -26.70
CA ASP A 343 10.54 17.41 -28.11
C ASP A 343 11.52 16.37 -28.67
N ILE A 344 12.38 15.78 -27.85
CA ILE A 344 13.29 14.70 -28.24
C ILE A 344 12.69 13.36 -27.81
N LYS A 345 12.66 12.39 -28.75
CA LYS A 345 12.14 11.05 -28.48
C LYS A 345 12.94 10.35 -27.38
N LEU A 346 12.23 9.83 -26.35
CA LEU A 346 12.88 9.12 -25.25
C LEU A 346 13.52 7.80 -25.70
N PHE A 347 12.81 7.02 -26.53
CA PHE A 347 13.26 5.69 -26.98
C PHE A 347 12.96 5.51 -28.47
N ASP A 348 13.84 4.78 -29.18
CA ASP A 348 13.78 4.66 -30.63
C ASP A 348 12.99 3.46 -31.13
N LYS A 349 12.70 2.47 -30.26
CA LYS A 349 11.88 1.31 -30.62
C LYS A 349 10.44 1.49 -30.15
N GLU A 350 9.51 1.37 -31.09
CA GLU A 350 8.07 1.46 -30.84
C GLU A 350 7.44 0.12 -30.42
N GLU A 351 8.20 -0.98 -30.41
CA GLU A 351 7.69 -2.31 -30.08
C GLU A 351 7.26 -2.40 -28.62
N LEU A 352 5.99 -2.74 -28.41
CA LEU A 352 5.46 -3.13 -27.11
C LEU A 352 6.18 -4.40 -26.64
N GLY A 353 6.95 -4.32 -25.57
CA GLY A 353 7.67 -5.47 -25.01
C GLY A 353 8.98 -5.12 -24.36
N TYR A 354 9.78 -6.16 -24.04
CA TYR A 354 11.06 -6.04 -23.33
C TYR A 354 12.07 -5.08 -24.00
N ASN A 355 11.97 -4.83 -25.31
CA ASN A 355 12.92 -4.01 -26.07
C ASN A 355 12.52 -2.52 -26.21
N ARG A 356 11.41 -2.08 -25.64
CA ARG A 356 10.90 -0.70 -25.80
C ARG A 356 11.85 0.38 -25.25
N PHE A 357 12.64 0.05 -24.24
CA PHE A 357 13.60 0.98 -23.64
C PHE A 357 14.97 0.97 -24.34
N SER A 358 14.97 0.88 -25.66
CA SER A 358 16.18 0.86 -26.47
C SER A 358 16.45 2.21 -27.10
N VAL A 359 17.73 2.60 -27.12
CA VAL A 359 18.21 3.86 -27.67
C VAL A 359 19.21 3.55 -28.78
N HIS A 360 19.04 4.17 -29.95
CA HIS A 360 19.97 4.05 -31.06
C HIS A 360 21.30 4.76 -30.75
N THR A 361 22.41 4.13 -31.09
CA THR A 361 23.73 4.59 -30.64
C THR A 361 24.58 5.23 -31.75
N GLY A 362 24.12 5.17 -33.00
CA GLY A 362 24.94 5.57 -34.14
C GLY A 362 26.06 4.61 -34.50
N ILE A 363 26.21 3.49 -33.76
CA ILE A 363 27.26 2.48 -33.96
C ILE A 363 26.66 1.23 -34.59
N LYS A 364 27.08 0.83 -35.79
CA LYS A 364 26.51 -0.33 -36.47
C LYS A 364 26.81 -1.68 -35.79
N ASN A 365 28.00 -1.83 -35.20
CA ASN A 365 28.48 -3.10 -34.65
C ASN A 365 28.91 -2.93 -33.19
N LEU A 366 28.08 -2.26 -32.38
CA LEU A 366 28.27 -2.16 -30.93
C LEU A 366 28.21 -3.55 -30.31
N VAL A 367 29.19 -3.90 -29.48
CA VAL A 367 29.24 -5.22 -28.88
C VAL A 367 28.47 -5.23 -27.55
N GLU A 368 27.40 -5.99 -27.54
CA GLU A 368 26.59 -6.26 -26.33
C GLU A 368 27.06 -7.57 -25.69
N PHE A 369 27.22 -7.53 -24.38
CA PHE A 369 27.39 -8.69 -23.52
C PHE A 369 26.18 -8.76 -22.58
N GLN A 370 25.61 -9.95 -22.44
CA GLN A 370 24.45 -10.17 -21.54
C GLN A 370 24.74 -11.35 -20.61
N LYS A 371 24.56 -11.10 -19.30
CA LYS A 371 24.57 -12.12 -18.24
C LYS A 371 23.17 -12.29 -17.71
N SER A 372 22.58 -13.46 -17.92
CA SER A 372 21.30 -13.84 -17.35
C SER A 372 21.49 -14.36 -15.92
N LYS A 373 20.57 -14.04 -15.03
CA LYS A 373 20.56 -14.57 -13.66
C LYS A 373 20.60 -16.12 -13.61
N TRP A 374 20.01 -16.75 -14.63
CA TRP A 374 19.78 -18.21 -14.68
C TRP A 374 20.83 -18.97 -15.52
N ARG A 375 21.78 -18.30 -16.16
CA ARG A 375 22.79 -18.93 -16.99
C ARG A 375 24.19 -18.55 -16.51
N GLU A 376 25.10 -19.53 -16.40
CA GLU A 376 26.49 -19.25 -16.05
C GLU A 376 27.27 -18.57 -17.20
N SER A 377 26.81 -18.73 -18.45
CA SER A 377 27.46 -18.17 -19.62
C SER A 377 27.02 -16.76 -19.92
N ILE A 378 27.98 -15.96 -20.44
CA ILE A 378 27.70 -14.62 -20.97
C ILE A 378 27.54 -14.74 -22.48
N SER A 379 26.38 -14.33 -23.01
CA SER A 379 26.12 -14.19 -24.42
C SER A 379 26.83 -12.93 -24.97
N ARG A 380 27.15 -12.95 -26.26
CA ARG A 380 27.71 -11.82 -26.97
C ARG A 380 27.02 -11.70 -28.31
N LYS A 381 26.61 -10.49 -28.68
CA LYS A 381 26.07 -10.17 -30.02
C LYS A 381 26.49 -8.77 -30.44
N GLU A 382 26.25 -8.42 -31.69
CA GLU A 382 26.37 -7.07 -32.21
C GLU A 382 24.98 -6.43 -32.31
N THR A 383 24.90 -5.13 -32.03
CA THR A 383 23.64 -4.36 -32.00
C THR A 383 23.91 -2.91 -32.40
N GLU A 384 22.85 -2.19 -32.77
CA GLU A 384 22.90 -0.73 -33.00
C GLU A 384 22.25 0.02 -31.84
N TYR A 385 21.69 -0.71 -30.86
CA TYR A 385 20.89 -0.15 -29.76
C TYR A 385 21.47 -0.53 -28.40
N VAL A 386 21.34 0.38 -27.45
CA VAL A 386 21.50 0.09 -26.01
C VAL A 386 20.13 -0.10 -25.39
N PHE A 387 19.94 -1.22 -24.72
CA PHE A 387 18.73 -1.51 -23.95
C PHE A 387 18.90 -1.02 -22.51
N LEU A 388 18.10 -0.01 -22.11
CA LEU A 388 18.15 0.58 -20.78
C LEU A 388 17.14 -0.03 -19.79
N GLY A 389 16.43 -1.06 -20.20
CA GLY A 389 15.34 -1.67 -19.44
C GLY A 389 15.71 -2.21 -18.04
N ASP A 390 16.99 -2.35 -17.73
CA ASP A 390 17.48 -2.62 -16.37
C ASP A 390 18.61 -1.66 -16.00
N PRO A 391 18.30 -0.43 -15.52
CA PRO A 391 19.29 0.58 -15.23
C PRO A 391 20.38 0.14 -14.25
N ALA A 392 20.02 -0.70 -13.28
CA ALA A 392 20.98 -1.23 -12.30
C ALA A 392 21.93 -2.27 -12.88
N GLY A 393 21.59 -2.82 -14.06
CA GLY A 393 22.37 -3.87 -14.71
C GLY A 393 22.95 -3.47 -16.08
N VAL A 394 23.01 -2.19 -16.44
CA VAL A 394 23.55 -1.69 -17.71
C VAL A 394 24.86 -0.97 -17.47
N SER A 395 25.93 -1.41 -18.12
CA SER A 395 27.25 -0.78 -18.07
C SER A 395 27.69 -0.36 -19.48
N ILE A 396 28.06 0.90 -19.67
CA ILE A 396 28.62 1.40 -20.91
C ILE A 396 30.13 1.49 -20.72
N ILE A 397 30.90 0.79 -21.56
CA ILE A 397 32.31 0.61 -21.35
C ILE A 397 33.05 1.06 -22.61
N TYR A 398 34.02 1.94 -22.43
CA TYR A 398 34.97 2.36 -23.52
C TYR A 398 36.23 1.55 -23.43
N GLN A 399 36.66 1.00 -24.58
CA GLN A 399 37.92 0.26 -24.70
C GLN A 399 39.10 1.25 -24.86
N ASP A 400 39.67 1.66 -23.75
CA ASP A 400 40.87 2.53 -23.68
C ASP A 400 42.21 1.75 -23.75
N THR A 401 42.13 0.41 -23.78
CA THR A 401 43.31 -0.47 -23.82
C THR A 401 43.30 -1.33 -25.06
N ASN A 402 44.49 -1.58 -25.65
CA ASN A 402 44.63 -2.39 -26.86
C ASN A 402 44.34 -3.89 -26.65
N ARG A 403 44.44 -4.39 -25.43
CA ARG A 403 44.19 -5.82 -25.09
C ARG A 403 43.50 -5.97 -23.74
N GLY A 404 42.71 -7.04 -23.61
CA GLY A 404 42.15 -7.44 -22.33
C GLY A 404 40.76 -6.87 -22.01
N ALA A 405 40.25 -5.87 -22.74
CA ALA A 405 38.94 -5.25 -22.47
C ALA A 405 37.80 -6.28 -22.40
N VAL A 406 37.66 -7.18 -23.35
CA VAL A 406 36.62 -8.22 -23.37
C VAL A 406 36.68 -9.13 -22.13
N GLY A 407 37.89 -9.45 -21.67
CA GLY A 407 38.08 -10.26 -20.46
C GLY A 407 37.59 -9.52 -19.20
N ARG A 408 37.89 -8.23 -19.10
CA ARG A 408 37.45 -7.37 -17.98
C ARG A 408 35.93 -7.16 -17.98
N VAL A 409 35.32 -6.90 -19.15
CA VAL A 409 33.84 -6.79 -19.29
C VAL A 409 33.15 -8.06 -18.84
N ARG A 410 33.64 -9.24 -19.26
CA ARG A 410 33.08 -10.51 -18.84
C ARG A 410 33.23 -10.75 -17.33
N HIS A 411 34.37 -10.42 -16.76
CA HIS A 411 34.61 -10.56 -15.34
C HIS A 411 33.71 -9.63 -14.55
N HIS A 412 33.57 -8.37 -14.95
CA HIS A 412 32.66 -7.41 -14.37
C HIS A 412 31.18 -7.91 -14.34
N LEU A 413 30.68 -8.44 -15.47
CA LEU A 413 29.34 -9.01 -15.52
C LEU A 413 29.17 -10.27 -14.66
N LEU A 414 30.21 -11.07 -14.48
CA LEU A 414 30.17 -12.24 -13.59
C LEU A 414 30.07 -11.81 -12.11
N GLU A 415 30.81 -10.78 -11.72
CA GLU A 415 30.74 -10.20 -10.36
C GLU A 415 29.38 -9.58 -10.07
N GLN A 416 28.77 -8.88 -11.05
CA GLN A 416 27.42 -8.32 -10.93
C GLN A 416 26.32 -9.40 -10.90
N GLY A 417 26.61 -10.61 -11.37
CA GLY A 417 25.67 -11.75 -11.40
C GLY A 417 24.61 -11.68 -12.48
N LYS A 418 24.28 -10.50 -13.02
CA LYS A 418 23.30 -10.25 -14.10
C LYS A 418 23.55 -8.90 -14.75
N GLY A 419 22.94 -8.64 -15.91
CA GLY A 419 22.92 -7.32 -16.57
C GLY A 419 23.46 -7.33 -17.97
N TYR A 420 23.63 -6.12 -18.49
CA TYR A 420 24.12 -5.84 -19.84
C TYR A 420 25.38 -4.99 -19.75
N ALA A 421 26.33 -5.25 -20.66
CA ALA A 421 27.48 -4.38 -20.88
C ALA A 421 27.65 -4.14 -22.37
N TYR A 422 27.90 -2.89 -22.73
CA TYR A 422 28.09 -2.45 -24.09
C TYR A 422 29.54 -1.94 -24.25
N LEU A 423 30.30 -2.50 -25.21
CA LEU A 423 31.72 -2.18 -25.42
C LEU A 423 31.88 -1.31 -26.66
N ILE A 424 32.29 -0.08 -26.46
CA ILE A 424 32.68 0.91 -27.47
C ILE A 424 34.17 0.76 -27.72
N ARG A 425 34.60 0.63 -28.97
CA ARG A 425 35.98 0.24 -29.31
C ARG A 425 36.90 1.38 -29.71
N THR A 426 36.34 2.42 -30.32
CA THR A 426 37.11 3.52 -30.88
C THR A 426 36.59 4.87 -30.38
N GLU A 427 37.45 5.89 -30.42
CA GLU A 427 37.08 7.26 -30.04
C GLU A 427 35.98 7.82 -30.96
N LYS A 428 36.02 7.53 -32.24
CA LYS A 428 34.96 7.90 -33.19
C LYS A 428 33.59 7.26 -32.81
N GLU A 429 33.59 6.00 -32.36
CA GLU A 429 32.38 5.34 -31.88
C GLU A 429 31.92 5.95 -30.55
N LEU A 430 32.87 6.37 -29.70
CA LEU A 430 32.54 7.04 -28.43
C LEU A 430 31.83 8.37 -28.68
N ASP A 431 32.37 9.19 -29.59
CA ASP A 431 31.72 10.45 -29.94
C ASP A 431 30.32 10.24 -30.55
N ALA A 432 30.19 9.28 -31.48
CA ALA A 432 28.90 8.92 -32.06
C ALA A 432 27.91 8.39 -31.02
N PHE A 433 28.39 7.62 -30.05
CA PHE A 433 27.57 7.12 -28.96
C PHE A 433 27.02 8.27 -28.09
N ILE A 434 27.87 9.18 -27.66
CA ILE A 434 27.51 10.33 -26.84
C ILE A 434 26.50 11.22 -27.59
N GLU A 435 26.79 11.53 -28.87
CA GLU A 435 25.94 12.39 -29.71
C GLU A 435 24.53 11.79 -29.91
N ASN A 436 24.43 10.50 -30.23
CA ASN A 436 23.16 9.88 -30.56
C ASN A 436 22.36 9.42 -29.31
N SER A 437 23.04 8.89 -28.30
CA SER A 437 22.37 8.41 -27.11
C SER A 437 22.16 9.49 -26.06
N GLY A 438 22.82 10.64 -26.14
CA GLY A 438 22.82 11.67 -25.10
C GLY A 438 23.40 11.21 -23.76
N CYS A 439 24.14 10.11 -23.74
CA CYS A 439 24.81 9.59 -22.55
C CYS A 439 25.97 10.50 -22.14
N PRO A 440 25.98 11.08 -20.94
CA PRO A 440 27.13 11.87 -20.49
C PRO A 440 28.40 11.01 -20.35
N ARG A 441 29.57 11.62 -20.61
CA ARG A 441 30.86 10.88 -20.60
C ARG A 441 31.14 10.22 -19.23
N GLU A 442 30.72 10.82 -18.14
CA GLU A 442 30.87 10.30 -16.78
C GLU A 442 30.15 8.96 -16.51
N PHE A 443 29.14 8.61 -17.29
CA PHE A 443 28.49 7.29 -17.24
C PHE A 443 29.23 6.21 -18.01
N ILE A 444 30.25 6.57 -18.78
CA ILE A 444 31.02 5.65 -19.61
C ILE A 444 32.31 5.28 -18.88
N VAL A 445 32.41 4.02 -18.47
CA VAL A 445 33.53 3.49 -17.70
C VAL A 445 34.66 3.07 -18.69
N ASN A 446 35.91 3.42 -18.38
CA ASN A 446 37.04 2.92 -19.16
C ASN A 446 37.30 1.44 -18.85
N SER A 447 37.66 0.66 -19.85
CA SER A 447 37.92 -0.77 -19.64
C SER A 447 39.13 -1.03 -18.70
N SER A 448 40.05 -0.07 -18.59
CA SER A 448 41.19 -0.14 -17.64
C SER A 448 40.74 -0.05 -16.17
N ASP A 449 39.65 0.64 -15.91
CA ASP A 449 39.11 0.82 -14.54
C ASP A 449 38.37 -0.41 -14.01
N LEU A 450 38.02 -1.33 -14.93
CA LEU A 450 37.36 -2.59 -14.53
C LEU A 450 38.38 -3.58 -13.95
N PRO A 451 37.96 -4.39 -12.93
CA PRO A 451 38.84 -5.41 -12.36
C PRO A 451 39.35 -6.40 -13.39
N ALA A 452 40.63 -6.74 -13.29
CA ALA A 452 41.24 -7.72 -14.19
C ALA A 452 40.68 -9.13 -13.81
N PRO A 453 40.38 -9.97 -14.82
CA PRO A 453 39.98 -11.34 -14.54
C PRO A 453 41.13 -12.07 -13.83
N PRO A 454 40.83 -13.01 -12.90
CA PRO A 454 41.87 -13.78 -12.24
C PRO A 454 42.71 -14.50 -13.25
N LYS A 455 44.03 -14.48 -13.05
CA LYS A 455 44.96 -15.20 -13.93
C LYS A 455 44.56 -16.67 -13.93
N LYS A 456 44.23 -17.22 -15.09
CA LYS A 456 44.07 -18.66 -15.22
C LYS A 456 45.38 -19.27 -14.77
N VAL A 457 45.37 -20.00 -13.67
CA VAL A 457 46.48 -20.89 -13.32
C VAL A 457 46.54 -21.87 -14.48
N SER A 458 47.53 -21.71 -15.35
CA SER A 458 47.79 -22.67 -16.40
C SER A 458 48.21 -23.95 -15.70
N SER A 459 47.29 -24.92 -15.66
CA SER A 459 47.73 -26.28 -15.42
C SER A 459 48.67 -26.61 -16.55
N TYR A 460 49.95 -26.59 -16.25
CA TYR A 460 50.97 -27.18 -17.14
C TYR A 460 50.52 -28.62 -17.38
N ARG A 461 49.93 -28.86 -18.53
CA ARG A 461 49.86 -30.21 -19.07
C ARG A 461 51.28 -30.56 -19.46
N SER A 462 52.03 -31.22 -18.56
CA SER A 462 53.18 -31.96 -18.93
C SER A 462 52.75 -33.00 -19.96
N SER A 463 53.22 -32.83 -21.21
CA SER A 463 53.08 -33.83 -22.26
C SER A 463 54.00 -35.02 -21.95
N CYS A 464 53.65 -35.79 -20.95
CA CYS A 464 54.18 -37.16 -20.75
C CYS A 464 53.02 -38.09 -21.02
N GLY A 465 53.15 -38.89 -22.08
CA GLY A 465 52.23 -39.97 -22.41
C GLY A 465 52.12 -40.95 -21.24
N GLY A 466 51.06 -40.80 -20.45
CA GLY A 466 50.70 -41.67 -19.37
C GLY A 466 49.26 -42.17 -19.61
N ALA A 467 49.09 -43.46 -19.45
CA ALA A 467 47.83 -44.17 -19.59
C ALA A 467 46.69 -43.46 -18.84
N ALA A 468 45.52 -43.38 -19.45
CA ALA A 468 44.33 -42.79 -18.86
C ALA A 468 43.97 -43.52 -17.56
N SER A 469 44.01 -42.81 -16.43
CA SER A 469 43.51 -43.34 -15.17
C SER A 469 42.00 -43.63 -15.30
N PRO A 470 41.53 -44.76 -14.82
CA PRO A 470 40.11 -45.11 -14.87
C PRO A 470 39.31 -44.10 -14.04
N ALA A 471 38.37 -43.46 -14.67
CA ALA A 471 37.40 -42.59 -13.99
C ALA A 471 36.11 -43.34 -13.66
N ILE A 472 35.77 -43.43 -12.40
CA ILE A 472 34.48 -43.96 -11.98
C ILE A 472 33.43 -42.83 -12.09
N ARG A 473 32.41 -43.04 -12.93
CA ARG A 473 31.26 -42.15 -13.01
C ARG A 473 30.15 -42.64 -12.11
N LEU A 474 29.88 -41.88 -11.06
CA LEU A 474 28.73 -42.12 -10.19
C LEU A 474 27.52 -41.38 -10.73
N HIS A 475 26.46 -42.10 -11.06
CA HIS A 475 25.17 -41.56 -11.40
C HIS A 475 24.24 -41.61 -10.19
N LYS A 476 23.91 -40.48 -9.62
CA LYS A 476 22.94 -40.41 -8.51
C LYS A 476 21.58 -39.96 -9.05
N ASN A 477 20.55 -40.70 -8.69
CA ASN A 477 19.17 -40.36 -9.04
C ASN A 477 18.62 -39.47 -7.95
N GLU A 478 18.46 -38.17 -8.24
CA GLU A 478 17.84 -37.21 -7.34
C GLU A 478 16.45 -36.82 -7.87
N GLY A 479 15.44 -37.65 -7.58
CA GLY A 479 14.08 -37.31 -7.97
C GLY A 479 13.05 -38.22 -7.33
N ASP A 480 12.26 -37.65 -6.45
CA ASP A 480 11.16 -38.30 -5.72
C ASP A 480 9.78 -38.01 -6.33
N SER A 481 9.67 -37.85 -7.63
CA SER A 481 8.35 -37.77 -8.27
C SER A 481 8.34 -38.37 -9.68
N ALA A 482 7.27 -39.06 -10.01
CA ALA A 482 7.11 -39.92 -11.19
C ALA A 482 7.12 -39.21 -12.55
N SER A 483 7.43 -37.91 -12.65
CA SER A 483 7.31 -37.16 -13.90
C SER A 483 8.56 -36.41 -14.39
N SER A 484 9.71 -36.47 -13.71
CA SER A 484 10.97 -35.94 -14.28
C SER A 484 12.21 -36.61 -13.71
N LYS A 485 12.70 -37.67 -14.39
CA LYS A 485 14.02 -38.22 -14.11
C LYS A 485 15.09 -37.35 -14.75
N ARG A 486 15.80 -36.55 -13.96
CA ARG A 486 16.94 -35.78 -14.40
C ARG A 486 18.22 -36.44 -13.87
N TRP A 487 19.05 -36.95 -14.77
CA TRP A 487 20.35 -37.49 -14.42
C TRP A 487 21.37 -36.34 -14.32
N VAL A 488 21.98 -36.19 -13.15
CA VAL A 488 23.11 -35.27 -12.96
C VAL A 488 24.40 -36.12 -12.93
N THR A 489 25.30 -35.83 -13.85
CA THR A 489 26.60 -36.50 -13.89
C THR A 489 27.61 -35.66 -13.12
N THR A 490 28.07 -36.15 -11.98
CA THR A 490 29.17 -35.52 -11.23
C THR A 490 30.44 -36.32 -11.50
N GLU A 491 31.45 -35.68 -12.12
CA GLU A 491 32.77 -36.31 -12.25
C GLU A 491 33.58 -36.08 -10.98
N THR A 492 33.73 -37.10 -10.18
CA THR A 492 34.64 -37.10 -9.02
C THR A 492 35.88 -37.89 -9.39
N LYS A 493 37.04 -37.22 -9.47
CA LYS A 493 38.32 -37.92 -9.59
C LYS A 493 38.68 -38.50 -8.20
N VAL A 494 38.58 -39.78 -8.07
CA VAL A 494 39.10 -40.49 -6.90
C VAL A 494 40.48 -41.02 -7.23
N SER A 495 41.53 -40.53 -6.58
CA SER A 495 42.85 -41.10 -6.62
C SER A 495 42.91 -42.23 -5.59
N VAL A 496 42.97 -43.47 -6.06
CA VAL A 496 43.22 -44.63 -5.20
C VAL A 496 44.75 -44.72 -5.02
N LYS A 497 45.22 -44.63 -3.79
CA LYS A 497 46.62 -44.98 -3.48
C LYS A 497 46.79 -46.49 -3.53
N GLU A 498 47.92 -46.94 -4.04
CA GLU A 498 48.24 -48.36 -4.23
C GLU A 498 48.26 -49.20 -2.95
N GLU A 499 48.09 -48.61 -1.77
CA GLU A 499 48.04 -49.28 -0.47
C GLU A 499 46.67 -49.81 -0.06
N ASP A 500 45.61 -49.51 -0.79
CA ASP A 500 44.21 -49.90 -0.46
C ASP A 500 43.63 -50.97 -1.41
N ALA A 501 44.49 -51.69 -2.13
CA ALA A 501 44.08 -52.75 -3.03
C ALA A 501 44.31 -54.11 -2.34
N PHE A 502 43.36 -54.51 -1.46
CA PHE A 502 43.06 -55.92 -1.10
C PHE A 502 41.61 -56.03 -0.68
#